data_0bde7dbd077308ba045bd8d4e9e91120
#
_entry.id   0bde7dbd077308ba045bd8d4e9e91120
#
_cell.length_a   1.000
_cell.length_b   1.000
_cell.length_c   1.000
_cell.angle_alpha   90.00
_cell.angle_beta   90.00
_cell.angle_gamma   90.00
#
_symmetry.space_group_name_H-M   'P 1'
#
loop_
_entity.id
_entity.type
_entity.pdbx_description
1 polymer ?
#
loop_
_entity_poly.entity_id
_entity_poly.type
_entity_poly.pdbx_seq_one_letter_code
_entity_poly.pdbx_strand_id
1 'polypeptide(L)'
;MFHKYTGNEQFDLQINRFTRDYENDPKVQEDLKKIVPQLKDIDSWFKCWAGLAALREKNGDYLIASTYYKAADFYLLPTDIHKSEMCDGFRRNFYKGYHEFALEKYEIPYEGSFLPAVKLCVPNATKNLVVFGGFDSFMEEIIPMMRFLKDAGHNIIIFDGPGQGTALNNGLKFIVNWEKPTSYVLDYFQLDHVSLMGISWGGYFVMRAAAYEKRIEKVIAFDIFYSALDALTNRMSKMKSLALRLLIAQHQANLINSIIEKRITKDIDLYWKLHKGYELTGETSPYSLIENFSHYTMQGLGPLINQEVLLLAGEDDQYVPLARLKQIKKELCNAASITSKIFTKESGGAEHCQAGRPDLAFAEIK
;
A
#
# COMPACT_ATOMS: atom_id res chain seq x y z
N MET A 1 10.43 10.11 12.36
CA MET A 1 9.51 9.82 13.53
C MET A 1 8.10 10.16 13.11
N PHE A 2 7.06 9.44 13.61
CA PHE A 2 5.66 9.79 13.30
C PHE A 2 5.23 11.06 14.03
N HIS A 3 4.71 12.04 13.28
CA HIS A 3 4.30 13.35 13.82
C HIS A 3 2.78 13.51 13.77
N LYS A 4 2.21 14.11 14.83
CA LYS A 4 0.80 14.51 14.86
C LYS A 4 0.70 15.97 14.41
N TYR A 5 0.14 16.20 13.23
CA TYR A 5 0.04 17.52 12.62
C TYR A 5 -1.32 18.19 12.85
N THR A 6 -2.40 17.46 12.54
CA THR A 6 -3.75 18.01 12.47
C THR A 6 -4.65 17.54 13.60
N GLY A 7 -4.29 16.44 14.27
CA GLY A 7 -5.12 15.72 15.23
C GLY A 7 -6.19 14.82 14.56
N ASN A 8 -6.30 14.80 13.23
CA ASN A 8 -7.05 13.80 12.49
C ASN A 8 -6.08 12.66 12.13
N GLU A 9 -6.35 11.44 12.64
CA GLU A 9 -5.45 10.29 12.48
C GLU A 9 -5.16 9.97 11.01
N GLN A 10 -6.19 10.10 10.15
CA GLN A 10 -6.05 9.80 8.73
C GLN A 10 -5.20 10.86 8.00
N PHE A 11 -5.41 12.14 8.29
CA PHE A 11 -4.57 13.19 7.72
C PHE A 11 -3.14 13.09 8.22
N ASP A 12 -2.94 12.85 9.52
CA ASP A 12 -1.61 12.71 10.10
C ASP A 12 -0.85 11.53 9.47
N LEU A 13 -1.52 10.38 9.25
CA LEU A 13 -0.91 9.24 8.57
C LEU A 13 -0.45 9.59 7.15
N GLN A 14 -1.31 10.26 6.37
CA GLN A 14 -0.98 10.59 4.99
C GLN A 14 0.09 11.70 4.90
N ILE A 15 0.10 12.69 5.79
CA ILE A 15 1.18 13.68 5.82
C ILE A 15 2.52 12.98 6.09
N ASN A 16 2.61 12.13 7.12
CA ASN A 16 3.82 11.36 7.41
C ASN A 16 4.24 10.46 6.25
N ARG A 17 3.28 9.81 5.57
CA ARG A 17 3.54 8.97 4.39
C ARG A 17 4.16 9.78 3.25
N PHE A 18 3.52 10.87 2.86
CA PHE A 18 3.95 11.65 1.69
C PHE A 18 5.18 12.50 1.96
N THR A 19 5.44 12.91 3.20
CA THR A 19 6.62 13.73 3.52
C THR A 19 7.76 12.98 4.18
N ARG A 20 7.69 11.65 4.28
CA ARG A 20 8.67 10.80 4.98
C ARG A 20 10.12 11.01 4.55
N ASP A 21 10.33 11.23 3.24
CA ASP A 21 11.67 11.39 2.66
C ASP A 21 12.20 12.83 2.80
N TYR A 22 11.38 13.74 3.33
CA TYR A 22 11.62 15.18 3.45
C TYR A 22 11.46 15.69 4.89
N GLU A 23 11.54 14.81 5.89
CA GLU A 23 11.33 15.17 7.31
C GLU A 23 12.22 16.35 7.74
N ASN A 24 13.45 16.44 7.23
CA ASN A 24 14.42 17.48 7.54
C ASN A 24 14.59 18.52 6.42
N ASP A 25 13.76 18.48 5.38
CA ASP A 25 13.84 19.49 4.30
C ASP A 25 13.16 20.79 4.73
N PRO A 26 13.91 21.91 4.81
CA PRO A 26 13.36 23.18 5.30
C PRO A 26 12.21 23.71 4.42
N LYS A 27 12.21 23.43 3.11
CA LYS A 27 11.14 23.84 2.20
C LYS A 27 9.84 23.12 2.55
N VAL A 28 9.91 21.79 2.78
CA VAL A 28 8.76 20.97 3.15
C VAL A 28 8.25 21.33 4.53
N GLN A 29 9.13 21.57 5.49
CA GLN A 29 8.74 22.02 6.83
C GLN A 29 8.04 23.41 6.81
N GLU A 30 8.50 24.33 5.96
CA GLU A 30 7.83 25.61 5.77
C GLU A 30 6.45 25.45 5.13
N ASP A 31 6.34 24.60 4.12
CA ASP A 31 5.06 24.29 3.44
C ASP A 31 4.06 23.68 4.43
N LEU A 32 4.48 22.70 5.23
CA LEU A 32 3.62 22.07 6.24
C LEU A 32 3.13 23.10 7.27
N LYS A 33 4.00 23.99 7.75
CA LYS A 33 3.59 25.08 8.67
C LYS A 33 2.48 25.95 8.08
N LYS A 34 2.49 26.18 6.76
CA LYS A 34 1.48 26.98 6.07
C LYS A 34 0.15 26.25 5.90
N ILE A 35 0.19 24.98 5.47
CA ILE A 35 -1.06 24.28 5.09
C ILE A 35 -1.73 23.55 6.26
N VAL A 36 -0.98 22.99 7.22
CA VAL A 36 -1.54 22.18 8.31
C VAL A 36 -2.70 22.88 9.05
N PRO A 37 -2.59 24.18 9.42
CA PRO A 37 -3.71 24.88 10.06
C PRO A 37 -4.96 25.01 9.19
N GLN A 38 -4.84 24.82 7.88
CA GLN A 38 -5.93 24.94 6.89
C GLN A 38 -6.62 23.61 6.59
N LEU A 39 -5.99 22.46 6.91
CA LEU A 39 -6.51 21.13 6.63
C LEU A 39 -7.68 20.79 7.57
N LYS A 40 -8.92 20.97 7.11
CA LYS A 40 -10.14 20.72 7.88
C LYS A 40 -10.98 19.57 7.33
N ASP A 41 -10.96 19.40 6.01
CA ASP A 41 -11.75 18.45 5.24
C ASP A 41 -11.01 18.08 3.94
N ILE A 42 -11.63 17.22 3.13
CA ILE A 42 -11.06 16.73 1.87
C ILE A 42 -10.89 17.87 0.86
N ASP A 43 -11.77 18.85 0.84
CA ASP A 43 -11.69 19.98 -0.08
C ASP A 43 -10.50 20.89 0.24
N SER A 44 -10.32 21.24 1.51
CA SER A 44 -9.15 22.00 1.97
C SER A 44 -7.84 21.21 1.79
N TRP A 45 -7.88 19.89 2.00
CA TRP A 45 -6.75 19.00 1.70
C TRP A 45 -6.32 19.13 0.24
N PHE A 46 -7.26 18.90 -0.69
CA PHE A 46 -6.99 19.01 -2.13
C PHE A 46 -6.40 20.37 -2.50
N LYS A 47 -7.08 21.48 -2.13
CA LYS A 47 -6.66 22.85 -2.49
C LYS A 47 -5.26 23.18 -1.99
N CYS A 48 -4.94 22.81 -0.75
CA CYS A 48 -3.64 23.08 -0.16
C CYS A 48 -2.53 22.32 -0.88
N TRP A 49 -2.69 21.01 -1.05
CA TRP A 49 -1.66 20.19 -1.66
C TRP A 49 -1.49 20.47 -3.16
N ALA A 50 -2.57 20.68 -3.92
CA ALA A 50 -2.50 21.04 -5.32
C ALA A 50 -1.79 22.38 -5.55
N GLY A 51 -2.08 23.38 -4.71
CA GLY A 51 -1.40 24.69 -4.77
C GLY A 51 0.10 24.59 -4.48
N LEU A 52 0.49 23.80 -3.49
CA LEU A 52 1.91 23.55 -3.19
C LEU A 52 2.59 22.73 -4.30
N ALA A 53 1.91 21.73 -4.87
CA ALA A 53 2.44 20.91 -5.95
C ALA A 53 2.81 21.79 -7.16
N ALA A 54 1.89 22.65 -7.61
CA ALA A 54 2.13 23.57 -8.72
C ALA A 54 3.27 24.56 -8.41
N LEU A 55 3.36 25.08 -7.19
CA LEU A 55 4.44 25.96 -6.75
C LEU A 55 5.80 25.26 -6.82
N ARG A 56 5.89 24.02 -6.28
CA ARG A 56 7.14 23.26 -6.27
C ARG A 56 7.57 22.83 -7.67
N GLU A 57 6.63 22.42 -8.53
CA GLU A 57 6.92 22.13 -9.94
C GLU A 57 7.48 23.35 -10.66
N LYS A 58 6.86 24.54 -10.49
CA LYS A 58 7.34 25.81 -11.06
C LYS A 58 8.75 26.16 -10.60
N ASN A 59 9.10 25.83 -9.36
CA ASN A 59 10.42 26.11 -8.79
C ASN A 59 11.48 25.05 -9.16
N GLY A 60 11.11 23.97 -9.89
CA GLY A 60 12.01 22.88 -10.24
C GLY A 60 12.24 21.84 -9.14
N ASP A 61 11.50 21.91 -8.02
CA ASP A 61 11.57 20.95 -6.92
C ASP A 61 10.72 19.69 -7.26
N TYR A 62 11.08 18.97 -8.34
CA TYR A 62 10.23 17.97 -8.99
C TYR A 62 9.82 16.80 -8.09
N LEU A 63 10.72 16.25 -7.27
CA LEU A 63 10.34 15.15 -6.38
C LEU A 63 9.39 15.60 -5.27
N ILE A 64 9.57 16.80 -4.72
CA ILE A 64 8.64 17.37 -3.75
C ILE A 64 7.29 17.65 -4.42
N ALA A 65 7.30 18.22 -5.64
CA ALA A 65 6.07 18.45 -6.42
C ALA A 65 5.33 17.15 -6.70
N SER A 66 6.06 16.08 -7.09
CA SER A 66 5.50 14.75 -7.30
C SER A 66 4.73 14.27 -6.07
N THR A 67 5.38 14.27 -4.91
CA THR A 67 4.77 13.87 -3.65
C THR A 67 3.53 14.71 -3.30
N TYR A 68 3.55 16.02 -3.55
CA TYR A 68 2.40 16.89 -3.29
C TYR A 68 1.24 16.69 -4.27
N TYR A 69 1.52 16.40 -5.54
CA TYR A 69 0.50 15.98 -6.50
C TYR A 69 -0.15 14.66 -6.07
N LYS A 70 0.63 13.70 -5.56
CA LYS A 70 0.11 12.45 -5.02
C LYS A 70 -0.76 12.68 -3.79
N ALA A 71 -0.36 13.58 -2.89
CA ALA A 71 -1.16 13.97 -1.74
C ALA A 71 -2.49 14.63 -2.16
N ALA A 72 -2.47 15.51 -3.17
CA ALA A 72 -3.66 16.14 -3.72
C ALA A 72 -4.61 15.11 -4.36
N ASP A 73 -4.08 14.14 -5.10
CA ASP A 73 -4.82 13.04 -5.74
C ASP A 73 -5.54 12.11 -4.74
N PHE A 74 -5.03 11.99 -3.53
CA PHE A 74 -5.31 10.89 -2.61
C PHE A 74 -6.79 10.68 -2.26
N TYR A 75 -7.53 11.77 -2.02
CA TYR A 75 -8.95 11.71 -1.68
C TYR A 75 -9.88 12.02 -2.87
N LEU A 76 -9.36 12.32 -4.05
CA LEU A 76 -10.16 12.60 -5.23
C LEU A 76 -10.87 11.34 -5.73
N LEU A 77 -12.14 11.47 -6.07
CA LEU A 77 -12.91 10.41 -6.72
C LEU A 77 -12.42 10.20 -8.16
N PRO A 78 -12.59 9.00 -8.73
CA PRO A 78 -12.26 8.75 -10.14
C PRO A 78 -12.98 9.67 -11.14
N THR A 79 -14.15 10.17 -10.74
CA THR A 79 -14.98 11.10 -11.55
C THR A 79 -14.65 12.58 -11.35
N ASP A 80 -13.71 12.90 -10.45
CA ASP A 80 -13.30 14.28 -10.21
C ASP A 80 -12.52 14.82 -11.40
N ILE A 81 -12.85 16.06 -11.82
CA ILE A 81 -12.22 16.71 -13.00
C ILE A 81 -10.70 16.93 -12.83
N HIS A 82 -10.22 16.99 -11.61
CA HIS A 82 -8.80 17.19 -11.28
C HIS A 82 -8.02 15.87 -11.16
N LYS A 83 -8.69 14.72 -11.11
CA LYS A 83 -8.06 13.41 -10.85
C LYS A 83 -6.94 13.08 -11.82
N SER A 84 -7.18 13.24 -13.13
CA SER A 84 -6.17 12.96 -14.16
C SER A 84 -4.97 13.90 -14.03
N GLU A 85 -5.22 15.22 -13.87
CA GLU A 85 -4.14 16.22 -13.76
C GLU A 85 -3.24 15.94 -12.55
N MET A 86 -3.79 15.59 -11.38
CA MET A 86 -3.02 15.28 -10.19
C MET A 86 -2.20 14.00 -10.38
N CYS A 87 -2.80 12.95 -10.93
CA CYS A 87 -2.11 11.70 -11.23
C CYS A 87 -0.97 11.88 -12.25
N ASP A 88 -1.21 12.64 -13.33
CA ASP A 88 -0.22 12.94 -14.34
C ASP A 88 0.90 13.84 -13.79
N GLY A 89 0.54 14.83 -12.97
CA GLY A 89 1.48 15.69 -12.25
C GLY A 89 2.42 14.90 -11.34
N PHE A 90 1.85 13.95 -10.56
CA PHE A 90 2.62 13.03 -9.73
C PHE A 90 3.67 12.28 -10.55
N ARG A 91 3.26 11.55 -11.56
CA ARG A 91 4.15 10.69 -12.35
C ARG A 91 5.16 11.50 -13.19
N ARG A 92 4.71 12.56 -13.85
CA ARG A 92 5.57 13.43 -14.66
C ARG A 92 6.71 14.00 -13.82
N ASN A 93 6.40 14.53 -12.65
CA ASN A 93 7.40 15.13 -11.76
C ASN A 93 8.30 14.07 -11.13
N PHE A 94 7.77 12.88 -10.80
CA PHE A 94 8.57 11.76 -10.32
C PHE A 94 9.67 11.41 -11.33
N TYR A 95 9.31 11.07 -12.56
CA TYR A 95 10.29 10.66 -13.56
C TYR A 95 11.23 11.80 -14.02
N LYS A 96 10.82 13.04 -13.85
CA LYS A 96 11.69 14.19 -14.12
C LYS A 96 12.73 14.43 -13.04
N GLY A 97 12.40 14.15 -11.79
CA GLY A 97 13.26 14.43 -10.64
C GLY A 97 14.05 13.22 -10.11
N TYR A 98 13.64 11.99 -10.42
CA TYR A 98 14.24 10.79 -9.83
C TYR A 98 15.42 10.27 -10.65
N HIS A 99 16.61 10.21 -10.02
CA HIS A 99 17.86 9.82 -10.67
C HIS A 99 18.72 8.86 -9.81
N GLU A 100 18.20 8.37 -8.69
CA GLU A 100 18.97 7.54 -7.76
C GLU A 100 19.30 6.16 -8.34
N PHE A 101 18.35 5.57 -9.09
CA PHE A 101 18.54 4.36 -9.86
C PHE A 101 18.28 4.61 -11.34
N ALA A 102 19.03 3.92 -12.20
CA ALA A 102 18.62 3.77 -13.59
C ALA A 102 17.37 2.88 -13.63
N LEU A 103 16.28 3.38 -14.20
CA LEU A 103 15.00 2.70 -14.27
C LEU A 103 14.76 2.17 -15.69
N GLU A 104 14.66 0.85 -15.83
CA GLU A 104 14.17 0.22 -17.05
C GLU A 104 12.66 -0.02 -16.87
N LYS A 105 11.84 0.54 -17.79
CA LYS A 105 10.38 0.45 -17.74
C LYS A 105 9.88 -0.65 -18.67
N TYR A 106 8.87 -1.38 -18.20
CA TYR A 106 8.27 -2.49 -18.93
C TYR A 106 6.75 -2.41 -18.88
N GLU A 107 6.11 -2.94 -19.92
CA GLU A 107 4.69 -3.19 -20.04
C GLU A 107 4.51 -4.70 -20.25
N ILE A 108 4.18 -5.41 -19.19
CA ILE A 108 4.05 -6.88 -19.19
C ILE A 108 2.64 -7.22 -19.67
N PRO A 109 2.45 -7.88 -20.83
CA PRO A 109 1.12 -8.23 -21.32
C PRO A 109 0.33 -9.05 -20.32
N TYR A 110 -0.90 -8.62 -20.00
CA TYR A 110 -1.76 -9.28 -19.03
C TYR A 110 -3.23 -9.05 -19.34
N GLU A 111 -3.99 -10.12 -19.56
CA GLU A 111 -5.48 -10.14 -19.72
C GLU A 111 -6.04 -9.02 -20.62
N GLY A 112 -5.46 -8.84 -21.82
CA GLY A 112 -5.89 -7.82 -22.79
C GLY A 112 -5.43 -6.39 -22.49
N SER A 113 -4.62 -6.21 -21.45
CA SER A 113 -3.97 -4.98 -21.03
C SER A 113 -2.50 -5.26 -20.71
N PHE A 114 -1.91 -4.52 -19.78
CA PHE A 114 -0.55 -4.77 -19.29
C PHE A 114 -0.38 -4.41 -17.82
N LEU A 115 0.60 -5.07 -17.18
CA LEU A 115 1.10 -4.71 -15.85
C LEU A 115 2.33 -3.82 -16.05
N PRO A 116 2.28 -2.56 -15.60
CA PRO A 116 3.46 -1.70 -15.61
C PRO A 116 4.50 -2.23 -14.63
N ALA A 117 5.75 -2.26 -15.05
CA ALA A 117 6.84 -2.66 -14.18
C ALA A 117 8.07 -1.79 -14.39
N VAL A 118 8.91 -1.71 -13.38
CA VAL A 118 10.25 -1.12 -13.46
C VAL A 118 11.27 -2.11 -12.90
N LYS A 119 12.43 -2.18 -13.56
CA LYS A 119 13.59 -2.86 -13.03
C LYS A 119 14.62 -1.82 -12.62
N LEU A 120 15.13 -1.94 -11.41
CA LEU A 120 16.20 -1.11 -10.90
C LEU A 120 17.52 -1.83 -11.18
N CYS A 121 18.39 -1.20 -11.97
CA CYS A 121 19.68 -1.77 -12.32
C CYS A 121 20.64 -1.64 -11.13
N VAL A 122 20.90 -2.74 -10.47
CA VAL A 122 21.87 -2.84 -9.36
C VAL A 122 23.10 -3.63 -9.84
N PRO A 123 24.32 -3.04 -9.89
CA PRO A 123 25.50 -3.74 -10.32
C PRO A 123 25.80 -4.99 -9.46
N ASN A 124 26.22 -6.06 -10.13
CA ASN A 124 26.64 -7.33 -9.49
C ASN A 124 25.55 -8.02 -8.62
N ALA A 125 24.29 -7.71 -8.84
CA ALA A 125 23.19 -8.36 -8.16
C ALA A 125 23.08 -9.83 -8.59
N THR A 126 22.96 -10.74 -7.62
CA THR A 126 22.87 -12.19 -7.83
C THR A 126 21.53 -12.78 -7.39
N LYS A 127 20.72 -12.01 -6.67
CA LYS A 127 19.39 -12.40 -6.17
C LYS A 127 18.32 -11.57 -6.85
N ASN A 128 17.11 -12.10 -6.96
CA ASN A 128 15.97 -11.38 -7.51
C ASN A 128 14.96 -11.06 -6.40
N LEU A 129 14.53 -9.81 -6.35
CA LEU A 129 13.48 -9.34 -5.46
C LEU A 129 12.36 -8.74 -6.33
N VAL A 130 11.18 -9.33 -6.25
CA VAL A 130 9.98 -8.79 -6.89
C VAL A 130 9.12 -8.11 -5.82
N VAL A 131 8.67 -6.88 -6.10
CA VAL A 131 8.01 -6.00 -5.14
C VAL A 131 6.71 -5.47 -5.70
N PHE A 132 5.70 -5.39 -4.88
CA PHE A 132 4.44 -4.71 -5.18
C PHE A 132 3.81 -4.10 -3.93
N GLY A 133 2.91 -3.19 -4.15
CA GLY A 133 2.22 -2.50 -3.08
C GLY A 133 0.90 -3.15 -2.66
N GLY A 134 0.08 -2.36 -1.99
CA GLY A 134 -1.22 -2.75 -1.45
C GLY A 134 -2.40 -2.03 -2.09
N PHE A 135 -3.30 -1.54 -1.24
CA PHE A 135 -4.64 -1.07 -1.57
C PHE A 135 -4.67 0.17 -2.48
N ASP A 136 -3.74 1.11 -2.32
CA ASP A 136 -3.73 2.40 -3.01
C ASP A 136 -2.36 2.74 -3.60
N SER A 137 -1.56 1.71 -3.83
CA SER A 137 -0.16 1.84 -4.18
C SER A 137 0.06 2.26 -5.63
N PHE A 138 1.16 2.97 -5.81
CA PHE A 138 1.82 3.20 -7.09
C PHE A 138 3.29 2.80 -6.96
N MET A 139 3.87 2.19 -7.98
CA MET A 139 5.28 1.81 -7.96
C MET A 139 6.21 3.01 -7.76
N GLU A 140 5.82 4.20 -8.20
CA GLU A 140 6.58 5.43 -8.02
C GLU A 140 6.71 5.85 -6.54
N GLU A 141 5.82 5.41 -5.64
CA GLU A 141 5.99 5.59 -4.20
C GLU A 141 6.92 4.54 -3.57
N ILE A 142 7.06 3.38 -4.22
CA ILE A 142 7.87 2.25 -3.74
C ILE A 142 9.33 2.39 -4.19
N ILE A 143 9.56 2.85 -5.42
CA ILE A 143 10.89 2.99 -6.02
C ILE A 143 11.89 3.71 -5.09
N PRO A 144 11.58 4.88 -4.49
CA PRO A 144 12.52 5.57 -3.61
C PRO A 144 12.87 4.79 -2.35
N MET A 145 11.98 3.91 -1.88
CA MET A 145 12.24 3.07 -0.70
C MET A 145 13.33 2.03 -0.96
N MET A 146 13.53 1.64 -2.23
CA MET A 146 14.53 0.63 -2.60
C MET A 146 15.98 1.11 -2.38
N ARG A 147 16.23 2.41 -2.16
CA ARG A 147 17.56 2.92 -1.77
C ARG A 147 18.13 2.19 -0.55
N PHE A 148 17.28 1.76 0.36
CA PHE A 148 17.71 1.00 1.54
C PHE A 148 18.25 -0.39 1.20
N LEU A 149 17.94 -0.92 0.00
CA LEU A 149 18.42 -2.23 -0.48
C LEU A 149 19.50 -2.12 -1.57
N LYS A 150 20.02 -0.92 -1.85
CA LYS A 150 20.98 -0.67 -2.94
C LYS A 150 22.20 -1.59 -2.88
N ASP A 151 22.69 -1.88 -1.67
CA ASP A 151 23.87 -2.71 -1.45
C ASP A 151 23.54 -4.15 -1.00
N ALA A 152 22.27 -4.55 -1.07
CA ALA A 152 21.83 -5.88 -0.63
C ALA A 152 21.98 -6.98 -1.70
N GLY A 153 22.50 -6.64 -2.89
CA GLY A 153 22.81 -7.61 -3.97
C GLY A 153 21.58 -8.16 -4.68
N HIS A 154 20.45 -7.41 -4.70
CA HIS A 154 19.24 -7.78 -5.38
C HIS A 154 19.04 -7.05 -6.71
N ASN A 155 18.69 -7.78 -7.77
CA ASN A 155 17.94 -7.23 -8.88
C ASN A 155 16.51 -6.94 -8.39
N ILE A 156 16.06 -5.71 -8.50
CA ILE A 156 14.76 -5.33 -7.95
C ILE A 156 13.80 -5.05 -9.11
N ILE A 157 12.68 -5.76 -9.13
CA ILE A 157 11.60 -5.56 -10.07
C ILE A 157 10.38 -5.11 -9.26
N ILE A 158 9.82 -3.96 -9.60
CA ILE A 158 8.61 -3.42 -8.96
C ILE A 158 7.53 -3.38 -10.01
N PHE A 159 6.33 -3.85 -9.70
CA PHE A 159 5.21 -3.78 -10.63
C PHE A 159 3.91 -3.32 -9.96
N ASP A 160 3.06 -2.65 -10.73
CA ASP A 160 1.68 -2.41 -10.35
C ASP A 160 0.82 -3.57 -10.90
N GLY A 161 0.25 -4.35 -10.00
CA GLY A 161 -0.67 -5.42 -10.37
C GLY A 161 -2.12 -4.93 -10.53
N PRO A 162 -3.08 -5.83 -10.81
CA PRO A 162 -4.48 -5.47 -10.93
C PRO A 162 -4.99 -4.68 -9.72
N GLY A 163 -5.61 -3.53 -9.98
CA GLY A 163 -6.08 -2.60 -8.95
C GLY A 163 -5.03 -1.65 -8.42
N GLN A 164 -3.80 -1.65 -8.94
CA GLN A 164 -2.73 -0.76 -8.49
C GLN A 164 -2.30 0.21 -9.60
N GLY A 165 -1.94 1.41 -9.23
CA GLY A 165 -1.31 2.40 -10.08
C GLY A 165 -1.85 2.48 -11.50
N THR A 166 -0.97 2.37 -12.48
CA THR A 166 -1.35 2.43 -13.90
C THR A 166 -2.15 1.20 -14.36
N ALA A 167 -1.96 0.03 -13.75
CA ALA A 167 -2.77 -1.15 -14.08
C ALA A 167 -4.27 -0.91 -13.79
N LEU A 168 -4.58 -0.25 -12.66
CA LEU A 168 -5.96 0.19 -12.35
C LEU A 168 -6.49 1.18 -13.39
N ASN A 169 -5.69 2.18 -13.77
CA ASN A 169 -6.08 3.18 -14.77
C ASN A 169 -6.35 2.52 -16.14
N ASN A 170 -5.70 1.41 -16.44
CA ASN A 170 -5.92 0.60 -17.63
C ASN A 170 -7.09 -0.39 -17.51
N GLY A 171 -7.89 -0.28 -16.43
CA GLY A 171 -9.11 -1.07 -16.23
C GLY A 171 -8.90 -2.39 -15.50
N LEU A 172 -7.69 -2.76 -15.11
CA LEU A 172 -7.43 -3.98 -14.34
C LEU A 172 -7.85 -3.78 -12.88
N LYS A 173 -8.93 -4.44 -12.47
CA LYS A 173 -9.48 -4.34 -11.11
C LYS A 173 -8.79 -5.29 -10.14
N PHE A 174 -8.94 -5.02 -8.84
CA PHE A 174 -8.40 -5.81 -7.75
C PHE A 174 -8.85 -7.27 -7.83
N ILE A 175 -7.94 -8.20 -7.62
CA ILE A 175 -8.22 -9.64 -7.66
C ILE A 175 -7.68 -10.37 -6.43
N VAL A 176 -8.37 -11.43 -6.03
CA VAL A 176 -7.96 -12.30 -4.91
C VAL A 176 -6.75 -13.15 -5.28
N ASN A 177 -6.70 -13.63 -6.52
CA ASN A 177 -5.74 -14.63 -7.00
C ASN A 177 -4.42 -13.99 -7.46
N TRP A 178 -3.67 -13.42 -6.49
CA TRP A 178 -2.45 -12.67 -6.78
C TRP A 178 -1.28 -13.51 -7.31
N GLU A 179 -1.37 -14.82 -7.21
CA GLU A 179 -0.46 -15.75 -7.90
C GLU A 179 -0.47 -15.55 -9.41
N LYS A 180 -1.60 -15.16 -10.00
CA LYS A 180 -1.71 -14.97 -11.46
C LYS A 180 -0.82 -13.83 -11.96
N PRO A 181 -1.01 -12.55 -11.56
CA PRO A 181 -0.13 -11.48 -12.04
C PRO A 181 1.32 -11.70 -11.64
N THR A 182 1.59 -12.32 -10.49
CA THR A 182 2.96 -12.68 -10.09
C THR A 182 3.58 -13.65 -11.06
N SER A 183 2.90 -14.73 -11.45
CA SER A 183 3.38 -15.70 -12.45
C SER A 183 3.72 -15.04 -13.78
N TYR A 184 2.83 -14.15 -14.29
CA TYR A 184 3.11 -13.40 -15.52
C TYR A 184 4.37 -12.55 -15.46
N VAL A 185 4.62 -11.91 -14.32
CA VAL A 185 5.85 -11.12 -14.11
C VAL A 185 7.07 -12.03 -14.08
N LEU A 186 7.01 -13.18 -13.37
CA LEU A 186 8.11 -14.13 -13.31
C LEU A 186 8.41 -14.74 -14.68
N ASP A 187 7.40 -15.08 -15.45
CA ASP A 187 7.53 -15.61 -16.83
C ASP A 187 8.19 -14.57 -17.75
N TYR A 188 7.71 -13.33 -17.70
CA TYR A 188 8.23 -12.26 -18.55
C TYR A 188 9.73 -12.00 -18.34
N PHE A 189 10.18 -12.00 -17.10
CA PHE A 189 11.58 -11.79 -16.74
C PHE A 189 12.38 -13.09 -16.65
N GLN A 190 11.78 -14.25 -16.94
CA GLN A 190 12.40 -15.59 -16.89
C GLN A 190 13.05 -15.88 -15.54
N LEU A 191 12.30 -15.64 -14.45
CA LEU A 191 12.79 -15.81 -13.08
C LEU A 191 12.32 -17.12 -12.47
N ASP A 192 13.28 -17.95 -12.03
CA ASP A 192 13.00 -19.26 -11.41
C ASP A 192 13.17 -19.25 -9.87
N HIS A 193 13.96 -18.34 -9.33
CA HIS A 193 14.27 -18.24 -7.91
C HIS A 193 14.14 -16.79 -7.44
N VAL A 194 13.10 -16.48 -6.64
CA VAL A 194 12.81 -15.10 -6.28
C VAL A 194 12.45 -14.93 -4.81
N SER A 195 12.85 -13.79 -4.24
CA SER A 195 12.22 -13.24 -3.05
C SER A 195 11.04 -12.37 -3.48
N LEU A 196 9.93 -12.45 -2.77
CA LEU A 196 8.73 -11.67 -3.04
C LEU A 196 8.42 -10.77 -1.85
N MET A 197 8.26 -9.46 -2.08
CA MET A 197 7.91 -8.50 -1.04
C MET A 197 6.61 -7.79 -1.38
N GLY A 198 5.67 -7.81 -0.44
CA GLY A 198 4.39 -7.09 -0.56
C GLY A 198 4.20 -6.11 0.57
N ILE A 199 3.84 -4.86 0.21
CA ILE A 199 3.71 -3.75 1.14
C ILE A 199 2.23 -3.53 1.47
N SER A 200 1.87 -3.37 2.75
CA SER A 200 0.50 -3.12 3.20
C SER A 200 -0.42 -4.32 2.90
N TRP A 201 -1.52 -4.13 2.16
CA TRP A 201 -2.36 -5.23 1.67
C TRP A 201 -1.54 -6.25 0.83
N GLY A 202 -0.40 -5.81 0.28
CA GLY A 202 0.59 -6.68 -0.33
C GLY A 202 1.09 -7.79 0.58
N GLY A 203 1.00 -7.64 1.90
CA GLY A 203 1.25 -8.70 2.88
C GLY A 203 0.31 -9.91 2.71
N TYR A 204 -0.95 -9.71 2.33
CA TYR A 204 -1.82 -10.79 1.88
C TYR A 204 -1.40 -11.33 0.51
N PHE A 205 -1.12 -10.45 -0.43
CA PHE A 205 -0.79 -10.83 -1.80
C PHE A 205 0.46 -11.72 -1.89
N VAL A 206 1.51 -11.43 -1.12
CA VAL A 206 2.70 -12.29 -1.10
C VAL A 206 2.42 -13.67 -0.54
N MET A 207 1.56 -13.78 0.49
CA MET A 207 1.14 -15.06 1.06
C MET A 207 0.29 -15.84 0.07
N ARG A 208 -0.63 -15.17 -0.62
CA ARG A 208 -1.45 -15.79 -1.68
C ARG A 208 -0.58 -16.29 -2.82
N ALA A 209 0.35 -15.46 -3.31
CA ALA A 209 1.25 -15.86 -4.39
C ALA A 209 2.13 -17.06 -3.97
N ALA A 210 2.73 -17.02 -2.79
CA ALA A 210 3.61 -18.08 -2.29
C ALA A 210 2.89 -19.43 -2.12
N ALA A 211 1.61 -19.42 -1.80
CA ALA A 211 0.83 -20.65 -1.67
C ALA A 211 0.69 -21.42 -2.99
N TYR A 212 0.81 -20.75 -4.16
CA TYR A 212 0.54 -21.36 -5.47
C TYR A 212 1.68 -21.22 -6.48
N GLU A 213 2.63 -20.29 -6.28
CA GLU A 213 3.77 -20.08 -7.17
C GLU A 213 5.07 -20.64 -6.54
N LYS A 214 5.58 -21.72 -7.11
CA LYS A 214 6.71 -22.50 -6.57
C LYS A 214 8.08 -21.86 -6.78
N ARG A 215 8.20 -20.89 -7.68
CA ARG A 215 9.45 -20.15 -7.93
C ARG A 215 9.80 -19.17 -6.82
N ILE A 216 8.86 -18.93 -5.90
CA ILE A 216 9.08 -18.06 -4.74
C ILE A 216 9.80 -18.88 -3.67
N GLU A 217 10.97 -18.40 -3.21
CA GLU A 217 11.76 -19.01 -2.15
C GLU A 217 11.63 -18.29 -0.82
N LYS A 218 11.49 -16.96 -0.86
CA LYS A 218 11.36 -16.11 0.32
C LYS A 218 10.19 -15.14 0.20
N VAL A 219 9.43 -15.04 1.26
CA VAL A 219 8.25 -14.16 1.37
C VAL A 219 8.50 -13.09 2.41
N ILE A 220 8.27 -11.84 2.04
CA ILE A 220 8.42 -10.69 2.93
C ILE A 220 7.08 -9.95 2.99
N ALA A 221 6.37 -10.08 4.11
CA ALA A 221 5.16 -9.33 4.38
C ALA A 221 5.50 -8.01 5.09
N PHE A 222 5.46 -6.93 4.34
CA PHE A 222 5.74 -5.57 4.80
C PHE A 222 4.47 -4.70 4.70
N ASP A 223 3.56 -4.72 5.55
CA ASP A 223 3.28 -5.32 6.84
C ASP A 223 2.60 -6.69 6.74
N ILE A 224 2.39 -7.38 7.90
CA ILE A 224 1.49 -8.54 7.94
C ILE A 224 0.08 -8.13 7.52
N PHE A 225 -0.66 -9.02 6.85
CA PHE A 225 -2.05 -8.77 6.48
C PHE A 225 -2.82 -10.08 6.44
N TYR A 226 -3.70 -10.30 7.43
CA TYR A 226 -4.44 -11.56 7.54
C TYR A 226 -5.77 -11.53 6.80
N SER A 227 -6.54 -10.46 6.93
CA SER A 227 -7.87 -10.33 6.33
C SER A 227 -8.21 -8.86 6.06
N ALA A 228 -8.78 -8.61 4.89
CA ALA A 228 -9.24 -7.26 4.54
C ALA A 228 -10.33 -6.71 5.49
N LEU A 229 -11.13 -7.60 6.08
CA LEU A 229 -12.12 -7.20 7.08
C LEU A 229 -11.48 -6.63 8.36
N ASP A 230 -10.22 -6.98 8.65
CA ASP A 230 -9.51 -6.40 9.79
C ASP A 230 -9.27 -4.91 9.57
N ALA A 231 -8.92 -4.48 8.35
CA ALA A 231 -8.71 -3.07 8.02
C ALA A 231 -9.98 -2.21 8.20
N LEU A 232 -11.16 -2.82 8.11
CA LEU A 232 -12.44 -2.16 8.38
C LEU A 232 -12.80 -2.17 9.87
N THR A 233 -12.37 -3.17 10.62
CA THR A 233 -12.86 -3.44 11.98
C THR A 233 -11.84 -3.17 13.09
N ASN A 234 -10.54 -3.00 12.78
CA ASN A 234 -9.47 -2.90 13.78
C ASN A 234 -9.70 -1.78 14.81
N ARG A 235 -10.18 -0.62 14.37
CA ARG A 235 -10.51 0.52 15.27
C ARG A 235 -11.93 0.48 15.85
N MET A 236 -12.70 -0.58 15.58
CA MET A 236 -14.03 -0.75 16.18
C MET A 236 -13.93 -1.39 17.55
N SER A 237 -14.89 -1.07 18.45
CA SER A 237 -15.04 -1.85 19.67
C SER A 237 -15.39 -3.30 19.34
N LYS A 238 -15.02 -4.24 20.21
CA LYS A 238 -15.29 -5.68 20.03
C LYS A 238 -16.77 -5.97 19.74
N MET A 239 -17.67 -5.28 20.42
CA MET A 239 -19.13 -5.43 20.21
C MET A 239 -19.56 -4.97 18.81
N LYS A 240 -19.08 -3.82 18.34
CA LYS A 240 -19.40 -3.32 17.00
C LYS A 240 -18.84 -4.22 15.91
N SER A 241 -17.59 -4.68 16.07
CA SER A 241 -16.96 -5.62 15.14
C SER A 241 -17.74 -6.94 15.06
N LEU A 242 -18.15 -7.50 16.22
CA LEU A 242 -18.96 -8.71 16.25
C LEU A 242 -20.34 -8.50 15.60
N ALA A 243 -21.00 -7.40 15.90
CA ALA A 243 -22.30 -7.06 15.29
C ALA A 243 -22.21 -6.95 13.77
N LEU A 244 -21.16 -6.27 13.25
CA LEU A 244 -20.94 -6.17 11.80
C LEU A 244 -20.72 -7.57 11.18
N ARG A 245 -19.90 -8.42 11.79
CA ARG A 245 -19.66 -9.79 11.31
C ARG A 245 -20.93 -10.64 11.30
N LEU A 246 -21.80 -10.48 12.30
CA LEU A 246 -23.11 -11.17 12.34
C LEU A 246 -24.03 -10.65 11.23
N LEU A 247 -24.09 -9.35 11.00
CA LEU A 247 -24.89 -8.78 9.90
C LEU A 247 -24.40 -9.26 8.52
N ILE A 248 -23.09 -9.36 8.32
CA ILE A 248 -22.50 -9.92 7.09
C ILE A 248 -22.91 -11.39 6.94
N ALA A 249 -22.74 -12.20 7.99
CA ALA A 249 -23.10 -13.63 7.98
C ALA A 249 -24.61 -13.88 7.75
N GLN A 250 -25.46 -12.93 8.12
CA GLN A 250 -26.91 -12.96 7.90
C GLN A 250 -27.34 -12.26 6.61
N HIS A 251 -26.41 -11.83 5.76
CA HIS A 251 -26.65 -11.15 4.49
C HIS A 251 -27.56 -9.89 4.61
N GLN A 252 -27.43 -9.12 5.71
CA GLN A 252 -28.22 -7.94 6.02
C GLN A 252 -27.77 -6.70 5.23
N ALA A 253 -27.78 -6.79 3.88
CA ALA A 253 -27.25 -5.77 2.98
C ALA A 253 -27.85 -4.37 3.21
N ASN A 254 -29.17 -4.26 3.25
CA ASN A 254 -29.86 -2.96 3.40
C ASN A 254 -29.49 -2.28 4.72
N LEU A 255 -29.38 -3.05 5.82
CA LEU A 255 -29.03 -2.51 7.12
C LEU A 255 -27.58 -2.03 7.16
N ILE A 256 -26.65 -2.81 6.61
CA ILE A 256 -25.23 -2.45 6.51
C ILE A 256 -25.07 -1.17 5.68
N ASN A 257 -25.68 -1.12 4.49
CA ASN A 257 -25.63 0.08 3.62
C ASN A 257 -26.13 1.32 4.35
N SER A 258 -27.32 1.24 4.97
CA SER A 258 -27.89 2.39 5.70
C SER A 258 -27.04 2.86 6.89
N ILE A 259 -26.37 1.94 7.62
CA ILE A 259 -25.47 2.30 8.73
C ILE A 259 -24.24 3.03 8.20
N ILE A 260 -23.64 2.53 7.11
CA ILE A 260 -22.40 3.07 6.56
C ILE A 260 -22.67 4.42 5.89
N GLU A 261 -23.70 4.54 5.08
CA GLU A 261 -24.10 5.79 4.39
C GLU A 261 -24.36 6.95 5.36
N LYS A 262 -24.89 6.68 6.56
CA LYS A 262 -25.06 7.71 7.59
C LYS A 262 -23.75 8.17 8.24
N ARG A 263 -22.67 7.41 8.11
CA ARG A 263 -21.36 7.70 8.73
C ARG A 263 -20.37 8.31 7.76
N ILE A 264 -20.46 7.94 6.48
CA ILE A 264 -19.46 8.29 5.46
C ILE A 264 -19.20 9.80 5.38
N THR A 265 -20.21 10.63 5.62
CA THR A 265 -20.08 12.09 5.58
C THR A 265 -19.34 12.70 6.77
N LYS A 266 -19.09 11.90 7.83
CA LYS A 266 -18.49 12.36 9.08
C LYS A 266 -17.14 11.70 9.39
N ASP A 267 -16.77 10.70 8.59
CA ASP A 267 -15.59 9.86 8.82
C ASP A 267 -14.76 9.80 7.54
N ILE A 268 -13.67 10.57 7.52
CA ILE A 268 -12.78 10.71 6.36
C ILE A 268 -12.11 9.37 6.02
N ASP A 269 -11.73 8.57 7.03
CA ASP A 269 -11.11 7.26 6.81
C ASP A 269 -12.11 6.29 6.17
N LEU A 270 -13.35 6.26 6.67
CA LEU A 270 -14.41 5.45 6.09
C LEU A 270 -14.78 5.92 4.67
N TYR A 271 -14.86 7.24 4.45
CA TYR A 271 -15.08 7.83 3.13
C TYR A 271 -14.03 7.32 2.13
N TRP A 272 -12.76 7.48 2.48
CA TRP A 272 -11.66 7.07 1.63
C TRP A 272 -11.66 5.55 1.37
N LYS A 273 -11.79 4.72 2.40
CA LYS A 273 -11.83 3.25 2.26
C LYS A 273 -12.93 2.78 1.31
N LEU A 274 -14.12 3.35 1.42
CA LEU A 274 -15.25 2.96 0.57
C LEU A 274 -15.05 3.40 -0.88
N HIS A 275 -14.77 4.68 -1.11
CA HIS A 275 -14.65 5.19 -2.48
C HIS A 275 -13.43 4.59 -3.19
N LYS A 276 -12.32 4.43 -2.49
CA LYS A 276 -11.16 3.73 -3.04
C LYS A 276 -11.47 2.25 -3.29
N GLY A 277 -12.17 1.60 -2.37
CA GLY A 277 -12.63 0.23 -2.55
C GLY A 277 -13.52 0.06 -3.78
N TYR A 278 -14.47 0.96 -4.02
CA TYR A 278 -15.30 0.96 -5.23
C TYR A 278 -14.48 1.14 -6.50
N GLU A 279 -13.51 2.06 -6.47
CA GLU A 279 -12.59 2.27 -7.60
C GLU A 279 -11.81 0.99 -7.93
N LEU A 280 -11.29 0.32 -6.90
CA LEU A 280 -10.44 -0.87 -7.05
C LEU A 280 -11.21 -2.10 -7.52
N THR A 281 -12.42 -2.32 -7.00
CA THR A 281 -13.17 -3.55 -7.20
C THR A 281 -14.27 -3.45 -8.27
N GLY A 282 -14.78 -2.22 -8.51
CA GLY A 282 -15.97 -2.01 -9.34
C GLY A 282 -17.28 -2.20 -8.57
N GLU A 283 -17.22 -2.49 -7.27
CA GLU A 283 -18.42 -2.58 -6.42
C GLU A 283 -19.10 -1.20 -6.26
N THR A 284 -20.41 -1.21 -5.96
CA THR A 284 -21.22 0.02 -5.95
C THR A 284 -21.96 0.27 -4.65
N SER A 285 -21.85 -0.65 -3.69
CA SER A 285 -22.50 -0.51 -2.39
C SER A 285 -21.55 -0.92 -1.25
N PRO A 286 -21.74 -0.37 -0.03
CA PRO A 286 -20.94 -0.79 1.12
C PRO A 286 -20.98 -2.30 1.37
N TYR A 287 -22.16 -2.92 1.24
CA TYR A 287 -22.29 -4.35 1.49
C TYR A 287 -21.55 -5.18 0.45
N SER A 288 -21.74 -4.90 -0.85
CA SER A 288 -21.05 -5.66 -1.91
C SER A 288 -19.53 -5.52 -1.83
N LEU A 289 -19.02 -4.33 -1.45
CA LEU A 289 -17.59 -4.12 -1.21
C LEU A 289 -17.08 -4.96 -0.02
N ILE A 290 -17.82 -4.99 1.09
CA ILE A 290 -17.47 -5.79 2.27
C ILE A 290 -17.46 -7.28 1.93
N GLU A 291 -18.45 -7.73 1.16
CA GLU A 291 -18.54 -9.12 0.68
C GLU A 291 -17.34 -9.46 -0.21
N ASN A 292 -17.01 -8.61 -1.17
CA ASN A 292 -15.82 -8.74 -2.02
C ASN A 292 -14.55 -8.81 -1.16
N PHE A 293 -14.37 -7.89 -0.20
CA PHE A 293 -13.21 -7.88 0.69
C PHE A 293 -13.12 -9.12 1.59
N SER A 294 -14.23 -9.77 1.91
CA SER A 294 -14.20 -10.99 2.72
C SER A 294 -13.42 -12.15 2.07
N HIS A 295 -13.24 -12.11 0.76
CA HIS A 295 -12.45 -13.09 0.02
C HIS A 295 -10.94 -12.90 0.16
N TYR A 296 -10.47 -11.72 0.59
CA TYR A 296 -9.04 -11.45 0.82
C TYR A 296 -8.67 -11.86 2.25
N THR A 297 -8.39 -13.14 2.42
CA THR A 297 -8.05 -13.73 3.73
C THR A 297 -6.98 -14.81 3.60
N MET A 298 -6.09 -14.87 4.59
CA MET A 298 -5.10 -15.94 4.71
C MET A 298 -5.70 -17.28 5.17
N GLN A 299 -6.98 -17.31 5.52
CA GLN A 299 -7.62 -18.55 5.99
C GLN A 299 -7.41 -19.70 5.01
N GLY A 300 -6.77 -20.77 5.45
CA GLY A 300 -6.45 -21.94 4.64
C GLY A 300 -5.20 -21.82 3.75
N LEU A 301 -4.55 -20.66 3.65
CA LEU A 301 -3.33 -20.50 2.85
C LEU A 301 -2.08 -20.96 3.61
N GLY A 302 -2.02 -20.76 4.92
CA GLY A 302 -0.83 -21.01 5.72
C GLY A 302 -0.16 -22.38 5.49
N PRO A 303 -0.91 -23.50 5.50
CA PRO A 303 -0.34 -24.84 5.24
C PRO A 303 0.22 -25.06 3.84
N LEU A 304 -0.11 -24.19 2.86
CA LEU A 304 0.40 -24.27 1.49
C LEU A 304 1.75 -23.55 1.30
N ILE A 305 2.17 -22.76 2.27
CA ILE A 305 3.37 -21.93 2.23
C ILE A 305 4.53 -22.72 2.83
N ASN A 306 5.56 -23.02 2.02
CA ASN A 306 6.74 -23.80 2.42
C ASN A 306 8.01 -22.96 2.40
N GLN A 307 7.93 -21.71 2.00
CA GLN A 307 9.06 -20.79 1.80
C GLN A 307 9.60 -20.27 3.13
N GLU A 308 10.74 -19.57 3.07
CA GLU A 308 11.18 -18.70 4.17
C GLU A 308 10.25 -17.49 4.27
N VAL A 309 9.80 -17.17 5.47
CA VAL A 309 8.82 -16.08 5.69
C VAL A 309 9.37 -15.06 6.68
N LEU A 310 9.42 -13.80 6.26
CA LEU A 310 9.67 -12.63 7.10
C LEU A 310 8.37 -11.86 7.31
N LEU A 311 7.98 -11.69 8.58
CA LEU A 311 6.78 -10.99 9.00
C LEU A 311 7.16 -9.69 9.72
N LEU A 312 6.82 -8.55 9.16
CA LEU A 312 7.00 -7.25 9.78
C LEU A 312 5.65 -6.75 10.30
N ALA A 313 5.61 -6.16 11.49
CA ALA A 313 4.37 -5.70 12.10
C ALA A 313 4.59 -4.46 12.98
N GLY A 314 3.72 -3.48 12.87
CA GLY A 314 3.66 -2.33 13.76
C GLY A 314 2.81 -2.61 15.01
N GLU A 315 3.26 -2.14 16.18
CA GLU A 315 2.53 -2.29 17.45
C GLU A 315 1.20 -1.52 17.45
N ASP A 316 1.16 -0.38 16.80
CA ASP A 316 0.00 0.56 16.75
C ASP A 316 -0.55 0.71 15.33
N ASP A 317 -0.43 -0.34 14.51
CA ASP A 317 -0.94 -0.35 13.14
C ASP A 317 -2.45 -0.03 13.12
N GLN A 318 -2.83 0.96 12.31
CA GLN A 318 -4.21 1.44 12.22
C GLN A 318 -5.13 0.44 11.52
N TYR A 319 -4.58 -0.41 10.65
CA TYR A 319 -5.34 -1.32 9.79
C TYR A 319 -5.24 -2.78 10.20
N VAL A 320 -4.09 -3.20 10.72
CA VAL A 320 -3.81 -4.61 11.01
C VAL A 320 -3.64 -4.87 12.51
N PRO A 321 -4.50 -5.70 13.13
CA PRO A 321 -4.34 -6.04 14.56
C PRO A 321 -3.05 -6.84 14.78
N LEU A 322 -2.17 -6.39 15.67
CA LEU A 322 -0.93 -7.10 16.03
C LEU A 322 -1.19 -8.57 16.46
N ALA A 323 -2.35 -8.85 17.03
CA ALA A 323 -2.74 -10.21 17.41
C ALA A 323 -2.73 -11.21 16.23
N ARG A 324 -2.87 -10.72 14.98
CA ARG A 324 -2.78 -11.54 13.76
C ARG A 324 -1.39 -12.13 13.56
N LEU A 325 -0.33 -11.50 14.04
CA LEU A 325 1.03 -12.04 13.93
C LEU A 325 1.13 -13.44 14.57
N LYS A 326 0.56 -13.61 15.76
CA LYS A 326 0.53 -14.93 16.44
C LYS A 326 -0.28 -15.95 15.66
N GLN A 327 -1.40 -15.55 15.07
CA GLN A 327 -2.24 -16.42 14.27
C GLN A 327 -1.53 -16.85 12.98
N ILE A 328 -0.96 -15.90 12.22
CA ILE A 328 -0.20 -16.17 11.00
C ILE A 328 0.94 -17.16 11.28
N LYS A 329 1.73 -16.92 12.32
CA LYS A 329 2.83 -17.83 12.70
C LYS A 329 2.36 -19.24 13.01
N LYS A 330 1.18 -19.39 13.62
CA LYS A 330 0.61 -20.71 13.92
C LYS A 330 0.14 -21.43 12.65
N GLU A 331 -0.43 -20.70 11.69
CA GLU A 331 -0.98 -21.26 10.45
C GLU A 331 0.11 -21.60 9.42
N LEU A 332 1.28 -20.97 9.46
CA LEU A 332 2.44 -21.25 8.61
C LEU A 332 3.19 -22.53 9.04
N CYS A 333 2.46 -23.64 9.24
CA CYS A 333 2.99 -24.87 9.83
C CYS A 333 4.01 -25.61 8.95
N ASN A 334 4.06 -25.33 7.65
CA ASN A 334 4.97 -25.95 6.68
C ASN A 334 6.07 -24.99 6.19
N ALA A 335 6.11 -23.74 6.64
CA ALA A 335 7.14 -22.79 6.24
C ALA A 335 8.53 -23.28 6.62
N ALA A 336 9.52 -23.14 5.72
CA ALA A 336 10.91 -23.53 5.95
C ALA A 336 11.52 -22.80 7.15
N SER A 337 11.19 -21.52 7.29
CA SER A 337 11.52 -20.72 8.48
C SER A 337 10.54 -19.56 8.63
N ILE A 338 10.36 -19.06 9.86
CA ILE A 338 9.53 -17.89 10.14
C ILE A 338 10.34 -16.94 11.01
N THR A 339 10.70 -15.80 10.43
CA THR A 339 11.26 -14.66 11.15
C THR A 339 10.20 -13.58 11.32
N SER A 340 10.18 -12.92 12.46
CA SER A 340 9.23 -11.82 12.66
C SER A 340 9.84 -10.68 13.45
N LYS A 341 9.47 -9.44 13.09
CA LYS A 341 9.85 -8.24 13.82
C LYS A 341 8.61 -7.42 14.16
N ILE A 342 8.52 -6.98 15.39
CA ILE A 342 7.53 -6.01 15.85
C ILE A 342 8.24 -4.67 16.06
N PHE A 343 7.72 -3.63 15.43
CA PHE A 343 8.18 -2.26 15.62
C PHE A 343 7.28 -1.58 16.64
N THR A 344 7.90 -0.98 17.66
CA THR A 344 7.20 -0.37 18.80
C THR A 344 7.28 1.15 18.74
N LYS A 345 6.47 1.83 19.55
CA LYS A 345 6.59 3.29 19.71
C LYS A 345 7.97 3.72 20.21
N GLU A 346 8.61 2.88 21.01
CA GLU A 346 9.94 3.14 21.56
C GLU A 346 11.02 3.02 20.47
N SER A 347 10.97 1.96 19.63
CA SER A 347 11.91 1.77 18.52
C SER A 347 11.66 2.71 17.34
N GLY A 348 10.44 3.21 17.21
CA GLY A 348 9.88 3.84 16.02
C GLY A 348 9.29 2.84 15.04
N GLY A 349 8.45 3.31 14.10
CA GLY A 349 7.79 2.47 13.10
C GLY A 349 6.63 1.63 13.63
N ALA A 350 5.98 2.05 14.71
CA ALA A 350 4.85 1.36 15.30
C ALA A 350 3.58 1.40 14.43
N GLU A 351 3.49 2.35 13.54
CA GLU A 351 2.36 2.60 12.64
C GLU A 351 2.39 1.70 11.40
N HIS A 352 1.32 1.70 10.64
CA HIS A 352 1.18 0.91 9.41
C HIS A 352 2.34 1.14 8.45
N CYS A 353 2.92 0.05 7.94
CA CYS A 353 4.10 0.03 7.06
C CYS A 353 5.28 0.84 7.61
N GLN A 354 5.42 0.85 8.92
CA GLN A 354 6.46 1.57 9.66
C GLN A 354 6.57 3.05 9.23
N ALA A 355 5.41 3.72 9.06
CA ALA A 355 5.35 5.12 8.66
C ALA A 355 6.27 5.99 9.53
N GLY A 356 7.07 6.84 8.89
CA GLY A 356 8.11 7.66 9.52
C GLY A 356 9.46 6.97 9.78
N ARG A 357 9.55 5.61 9.75
CA ARG A 357 10.81 4.85 9.96
C ARG A 357 10.91 3.58 9.11
N PRO A 358 10.69 3.67 7.78
CA PRO A 358 10.82 2.48 6.91
C PRO A 358 12.24 1.91 6.91
N ASP A 359 13.27 2.73 7.19
CA ASP A 359 14.65 2.30 7.34
C ASP A 359 14.83 1.12 8.31
N LEU A 360 14.06 1.09 9.40
CA LEU A 360 14.08 -0.01 10.36
C LEU A 360 13.58 -1.33 9.76
N ALA A 361 12.51 -1.27 8.98
CA ALA A 361 11.98 -2.46 8.30
C ALA A 361 12.95 -2.99 7.24
N PHE A 362 13.55 -2.10 6.45
CA PHE A 362 14.54 -2.49 5.44
C PHE A 362 15.83 -3.04 6.05
N ALA A 363 16.18 -2.69 7.28
CA ALA A 363 17.30 -3.30 7.99
C ALA A 363 17.07 -4.79 8.29
N GLU A 364 15.82 -5.22 8.49
CA GLU A 364 15.46 -6.63 8.70
C GLU A 364 15.36 -7.41 7.36
N ILE A 365 15.28 -6.73 6.22
CA ILE A 365 15.11 -7.35 4.89
C ILE A 365 16.47 -7.66 4.24
N LYS A 366 17.51 -6.89 4.54
CA LYS A 366 18.89 -7.09 4.04
C LYS A 366 19.44 -8.45 4.44
#